data_ef976c258a1057847926dd5c3e482ba1
#
_entry.id   ef976c258a1057847926dd5c3e482ba1
#
_cell.length_a   1.000
_cell.length_b   1.000
_cell.length_c   1.000
_cell.angle_alpha   90.00
_cell.angle_beta   90.00
_cell.angle_gamma   90.00
#
_symmetry.space_group_name_H-M   'P 1'
#
loop_
_entity.id
_entity.type
_entity.pdbx_description
1 polymer ?
#
loop_
_entity_poly.entity_id
_entity_poly.type
_entity_poly.pdbx_seq_one_letter_code
_entity_poly.pdbx_strand_id
1 'polypeptide(L)'
;MLRRIAVVCFALGFVLHGRAQEQEVYINGSDTLHYTYTPLPGQEEEPQAEKRPPFLRRVVKYFEGSTTDRTFEKKIDFTFAGGPSYSKNTSLGIGLLAAGLYRIDRTDSVTAPSDISIFANVSISGFYALGVTGNNIFARNSKRIDYTVMFASAPRDMWGIGYHDGRYNEEGSYNEKRYLVKGRYLHRVLPSTYVGGILSFEHTQGKKFDARSEGYLQEYGQKTHYTATGIGAILEYDSRDFIPNPYRGIYVSLEETFYAKGLGNCGKSLWRTTFTADWYRQVWK
;
A
#
# COMPACT_ATOMS: atom_id res chain seq x y z
N MET A 1 -21.05 7.35 11.89
CA MET A 1 -21.10 7.88 10.50
C MET A 1 -19.71 7.69 9.90
N LEU A 2 -19.52 6.57 9.16
CA LEU A 2 -18.22 6.21 8.55
C LEU A 2 -17.97 7.10 7.33
N ARG A 3 -16.93 7.93 7.37
CA ARG A 3 -16.42 8.59 6.16
C ARG A 3 -15.32 7.72 5.56
N ARG A 4 -15.64 7.18 4.39
CA ARG A 4 -14.75 6.43 3.52
C ARG A 4 -13.58 7.32 3.10
N ILE A 5 -12.37 6.88 3.35
CA ILE A 5 -11.17 7.44 2.71
C ILE A 5 -11.12 6.80 1.31
N ALA A 6 -11.61 7.54 0.32
CA ALA A 6 -11.40 7.20 -1.07
C ALA A 6 -9.99 7.66 -1.45
N VAL A 7 -9.10 6.73 -1.71
CA VAL A 7 -7.85 6.99 -2.41
C VAL A 7 -8.23 7.23 -3.87
N VAL A 8 -8.34 8.50 -4.25
CA VAL A 8 -8.53 8.90 -5.65
C VAL A 8 -7.15 8.92 -6.30
N CYS A 9 -6.81 7.84 -6.98
CA CYS A 9 -5.78 7.87 -8.01
C CYS A 9 -6.32 8.66 -9.19
N PHE A 10 -5.91 9.92 -9.32
CA PHE A 10 -6.14 10.71 -10.53
C PHE A 10 -5.25 10.15 -11.64
N ALA A 11 -5.74 9.16 -12.39
CA ALA A 11 -5.24 8.84 -13.69
C ALA A 11 -5.90 9.83 -14.68
N LEU A 12 -5.14 10.87 -15.09
CA LEU A 12 -5.50 11.71 -16.22
C LEU A 12 -5.42 10.86 -17.49
N GLY A 13 -6.56 10.29 -17.88
CA GLY A 13 -6.74 9.65 -19.17
C GLY A 13 -6.88 10.70 -20.25
N PHE A 14 -5.78 11.09 -20.88
CA PHE A 14 -5.81 11.69 -22.21
C PHE A 14 -5.77 10.57 -23.26
N VAL A 15 -6.94 10.21 -23.76
CA VAL A 15 -7.07 9.39 -24.97
C VAL A 15 -6.77 10.29 -26.15
N LEU A 16 -5.53 10.29 -26.63
CA LEU A 16 -5.20 10.77 -27.97
C LEU A 16 -5.48 9.65 -28.96
N HIS A 17 -6.60 9.76 -29.67
CA HIS A 17 -6.86 8.98 -30.87
C HIS A 17 -5.88 9.40 -31.97
N GLY A 18 -4.75 8.70 -32.05
CA GLY A 18 -3.92 8.69 -33.24
C GLY A 18 -4.56 7.75 -34.25
N ARG A 19 -5.27 8.27 -35.26
CA ARG A 19 -5.66 7.51 -36.43
C ARG A 19 -4.40 7.15 -37.19
N ALA A 20 -4.01 5.87 -37.18
CA ALA A 20 -3.17 5.30 -38.22
C ALA A 20 -4.05 5.22 -39.46
N GLN A 21 -3.70 5.97 -40.52
CA GLN A 21 -4.24 5.74 -41.87
C GLN A 21 -3.60 4.47 -42.40
N GLU A 22 -4.33 3.36 -42.33
CA GLU A 22 -4.09 2.23 -43.22
C GLU A 22 -4.60 2.63 -44.61
N GLN A 23 -3.69 2.83 -45.53
CA GLN A 23 -4.02 2.87 -46.96
C GLN A 23 -4.19 1.43 -47.43
N GLU A 24 -5.43 0.97 -47.48
CA GLU A 24 -5.78 -0.23 -48.21
C GLU A 24 -5.80 0.09 -49.72
N VAL A 25 -4.83 -0.42 -50.45
CA VAL A 25 -4.85 -0.44 -51.91
C VAL A 25 -5.58 -1.71 -52.37
N TYR A 26 -6.84 -1.58 -52.76
CA TYR A 26 -7.59 -2.67 -53.38
C TYR A 26 -7.13 -2.87 -54.80
N ILE A 27 -6.52 -4.01 -55.11
CA ILE A 27 -6.37 -4.52 -56.44
C ILE A 27 -7.28 -5.76 -56.58
N ASN A 28 -8.18 -5.71 -57.56
CA ASN A 28 -9.09 -6.79 -57.92
C ASN A 28 -8.34 -8.10 -58.20
N GLY A 29 -8.74 -9.17 -57.48
CA GLY A 29 -8.29 -10.53 -57.78
C GLY A 29 -7.54 -11.19 -56.64
N SER A 30 -8.07 -12.30 -56.19
CA SER A 30 -7.63 -13.20 -55.16
C SER A 30 -6.19 -13.71 -55.30
N ASP A 31 -5.21 -12.95 -54.82
CA ASP A 31 -3.88 -13.51 -54.50
C ASP A 31 -3.15 -12.55 -53.59
N THR A 32 -2.81 -13.01 -52.38
CA THR A 32 -2.02 -12.29 -51.38
C THR A 32 -0.54 -12.36 -51.80
N LEU A 33 -0.05 -11.34 -52.49
CA LEU A 33 1.37 -11.22 -52.81
C LEU A 33 2.11 -10.64 -51.62
N HIS A 34 2.90 -11.45 -50.96
CA HIS A 34 3.89 -11.00 -49.97
C HIS A 34 5.07 -10.36 -50.73
N TYR A 35 5.17 -9.02 -50.70
CA TYR A 35 6.37 -8.35 -51.20
C TYR A 35 7.46 -8.39 -50.14
N THR A 36 8.51 -9.17 -50.37
CA THR A 36 9.76 -9.04 -49.65
C THR A 36 10.55 -7.92 -50.33
N TYR A 37 10.70 -6.78 -49.63
CA TYR A 37 11.54 -5.67 -50.10
C TYR A 37 13.00 -6.13 -50.05
N THR A 38 13.63 -6.25 -51.24
CA THR A 38 15.07 -6.48 -51.33
C THR A 38 15.72 -5.12 -51.64
N PRO A 39 16.54 -4.56 -50.74
CA PRO A 39 17.22 -3.29 -50.98
C PRO A 39 18.17 -3.43 -52.16
N LEU A 40 18.22 -2.41 -53.04
CA LEU A 40 19.18 -2.33 -54.13
C LEU A 40 20.61 -2.23 -53.55
N PRO A 41 21.62 -2.90 -54.15
CA PRO A 41 22.99 -2.85 -53.67
C PRO A 41 23.54 -1.42 -53.79
N GLY A 42 23.86 -0.80 -52.64
CA GLY A 42 24.41 0.55 -52.54
C GLY A 42 23.64 1.53 -51.64
N GLN A 43 22.51 1.15 -51.05
CA GLN A 43 21.88 1.89 -49.97
C GLN A 43 22.31 1.25 -48.64
N GLU A 44 23.39 1.73 -48.05
CA GLU A 44 23.66 1.52 -46.64
C GLU A 44 22.54 2.25 -45.89
N GLU A 45 21.61 1.50 -45.28
CA GLU A 45 20.69 2.05 -44.29
C GLU A 45 21.56 2.59 -43.17
N GLU A 46 21.64 3.92 -43.04
CA GLU A 46 22.10 4.53 -41.80
C GLU A 46 21.30 3.92 -40.63
N PRO A 47 21.96 3.42 -39.58
CA PRO A 47 21.25 2.86 -38.44
C PRO A 47 20.30 3.94 -37.89
N GLN A 48 18.99 3.78 -38.16
CA GLN A 48 17.96 4.65 -37.58
C GLN A 48 18.13 4.62 -36.07
N ALA A 49 18.68 5.68 -35.53
CA ALA A 49 18.78 5.86 -34.07
C ALA A 49 17.39 5.63 -33.51
N GLU A 50 17.20 4.52 -32.76
CA GLU A 50 15.93 4.19 -32.12
C GLU A 50 15.48 5.42 -31.33
N LYS A 51 14.47 6.10 -31.85
CA LYS A 51 13.88 7.28 -31.17
C LYS A 51 13.39 6.80 -29.79
N ARG A 52 14.09 7.20 -28.76
CA ARG A 52 13.73 6.84 -27.37
C ARG A 52 12.25 7.13 -27.17
N PRO A 53 11.46 6.15 -26.70
CA PRO A 53 10.02 6.34 -26.53
C PRO A 53 9.74 7.56 -25.63
N PRO A 54 8.69 8.34 -25.89
CA PRO A 54 8.33 9.49 -25.08
C PRO A 54 8.21 9.09 -23.60
N PHE A 55 8.54 9.99 -22.69
CA PHE A 55 8.61 9.74 -21.24
C PHE A 55 7.38 9.00 -20.69
N LEU A 56 6.17 9.43 -21.07
CA LEU A 56 4.92 8.78 -20.68
C LEU A 56 4.86 7.30 -21.10
N ARG A 57 5.33 6.97 -22.30
CA ARG A 57 5.34 5.58 -22.78
C ARG A 57 6.32 4.71 -21.99
N ARG A 58 7.43 5.27 -21.49
CA ARG A 58 8.36 4.57 -20.60
C ARG A 58 7.73 4.30 -19.25
N VAL A 59 7.01 5.29 -18.69
CA VAL A 59 6.31 5.15 -17.41
C VAL A 59 5.23 4.07 -17.53
N VAL A 60 4.41 4.10 -18.58
CA VAL A 60 3.38 3.07 -18.81
C VAL A 60 4.02 1.69 -18.94
N LYS A 61 5.06 1.54 -19.77
CA LYS A 61 5.78 0.26 -19.96
C LYS A 61 6.44 -0.23 -18.67
N TYR A 62 6.92 0.68 -17.81
CA TYR A 62 7.46 0.32 -16.51
C TYR A 62 6.39 -0.29 -15.60
N PHE A 63 5.19 0.31 -15.53
CA PHE A 63 4.09 -0.21 -14.73
C PHE A 63 3.46 -1.47 -15.33
N GLU A 64 3.35 -1.58 -16.65
CA GLU A 64 2.95 -2.82 -17.33
C GLU A 64 3.90 -3.98 -16.98
N GLY A 65 5.20 -3.72 -16.96
CA GLY A 65 6.21 -4.72 -16.58
C GLY A 65 6.15 -5.11 -15.09
N SER A 66 5.60 -4.27 -14.23
CA SER A 66 5.49 -4.54 -12.79
C SER A 66 4.35 -5.51 -12.44
N THR A 67 3.43 -5.80 -13.37
CA THR A 67 2.34 -6.76 -13.18
C THR A 67 2.76 -8.21 -13.47
N THR A 68 3.96 -8.42 -14.03
CA THR A 68 4.47 -9.75 -14.35
C THR A 68 5.25 -10.31 -13.16
N ASP A 69 4.92 -11.51 -12.70
CA ASP A 69 5.69 -12.19 -11.65
C ASP A 69 7.05 -12.66 -12.16
N ARG A 70 8.11 -11.96 -11.75
CA ARG A 70 9.51 -12.27 -12.08
C ARG A 70 10.28 -12.84 -10.88
N THR A 71 9.59 -13.29 -9.84
CA THR A 71 10.21 -13.78 -8.62
C THR A 71 10.96 -15.11 -8.79
N PHE A 72 10.75 -15.80 -9.90
CA PHE A 72 11.55 -16.97 -10.29
C PHE A 72 12.89 -16.58 -10.91
N GLU A 73 12.98 -15.43 -11.57
CA GLU A 73 14.17 -14.95 -12.27
C GLU A 73 15.05 -14.10 -11.35
N LYS A 74 14.43 -13.22 -10.55
CA LYS A 74 15.10 -12.26 -9.67
C LYS A 74 15.00 -12.67 -8.19
N LYS A 75 16.00 -12.29 -7.39
CA LYS A 75 15.95 -12.49 -5.94
C LYS A 75 14.82 -11.70 -5.30
N ILE A 76 14.68 -10.44 -5.69
CA ILE A 76 13.59 -9.55 -5.32
C ILE A 76 13.28 -8.73 -6.56
N ASP A 77 12.01 -8.68 -6.94
CA ASP A 77 11.55 -7.82 -8.03
C ASP A 77 10.95 -6.54 -7.45
N PHE A 78 11.73 -5.46 -7.47
CA PHE A 78 11.33 -4.16 -6.91
C PHE A 78 10.60 -3.31 -7.96
N THR A 79 9.49 -2.73 -7.53
CA THR A 79 8.76 -1.67 -8.22
C THR A 79 8.81 -0.41 -7.38
N PHE A 80 9.16 0.71 -8.00
CA PHE A 80 9.21 2.02 -7.35
C PHE A 80 8.07 2.88 -7.86
N ALA A 81 7.37 3.51 -6.94
CA ALA A 81 6.34 4.49 -7.24
C ALA A 81 6.55 5.72 -6.37
N GLY A 82 6.14 6.88 -6.86
CA GLY A 82 6.23 8.10 -6.10
C GLY A 82 5.55 9.25 -6.82
N GLY A 83 5.14 10.23 -6.06
CA GLY A 83 4.48 11.39 -6.64
C GLY A 83 4.01 12.40 -5.60
N PRO A 84 3.45 13.51 -6.08
CA PRO A 84 2.84 14.51 -5.20
C PRO A 84 1.62 13.92 -4.51
N SER A 85 1.42 14.30 -3.26
CA SER A 85 0.27 13.95 -2.44
C SER A 85 -0.33 15.21 -1.85
N TYR A 86 -1.65 15.23 -1.68
CA TYR A 86 -2.35 16.30 -1.01
C TYR A 86 -3.43 15.76 -0.09
N SER A 87 -3.49 16.26 1.13
CA SER A 87 -4.63 16.06 2.01
C SER A 87 -4.88 17.32 2.84
N LYS A 88 -6.12 17.50 3.32
CA LYS A 88 -6.48 18.66 4.15
C LYS A 88 -5.56 18.77 5.39
N ASN A 89 -5.25 17.66 6.04
CA ASN A 89 -4.51 17.64 7.30
C ASN A 89 -2.98 17.68 7.11
N THR A 90 -2.47 17.15 5.98
CA THR A 90 -1.03 17.09 5.73
C THR A 90 -0.56 18.04 4.63
N SER A 91 -1.48 18.78 3.99
CA SER A 91 -1.18 19.71 2.89
C SER A 91 -0.50 19.03 1.70
N LEU A 92 0.25 19.79 0.91
CA LEU A 92 1.01 19.28 -0.22
C LEU A 92 2.26 18.52 0.27
N GLY A 93 2.51 17.36 -0.31
CA GLY A 93 3.64 16.51 0.05
C GLY A 93 4.17 15.70 -1.13
N ILE A 94 5.17 14.90 -0.86
CA ILE A 94 5.74 13.92 -1.78
C ILE A 94 5.77 12.57 -1.05
N GLY A 95 5.19 11.55 -1.71
CA GLY A 95 5.24 10.16 -1.28
C GLY A 95 6.16 9.32 -2.17
N LEU A 96 6.89 8.39 -1.56
CA LEU A 96 7.72 7.39 -2.22
C LEU A 96 7.33 6.00 -1.71
N LEU A 97 7.28 5.04 -2.60
CA LEU A 97 7.01 3.63 -2.32
C LEU A 97 8.00 2.77 -3.09
N ALA A 98 8.63 1.83 -2.39
CA ALA A 98 9.36 0.72 -3.00
C ALA A 98 8.67 -0.58 -2.58
N ALA A 99 8.05 -1.28 -3.53
CA ALA A 99 7.41 -2.56 -3.31
C ALA A 99 8.22 -3.67 -3.98
N GLY A 100 8.55 -4.72 -3.26
CA GLY A 100 9.32 -5.86 -3.73
C GLY A 100 8.56 -7.16 -3.58
N LEU A 101 8.57 -8.00 -4.61
CA LEU A 101 8.08 -9.37 -4.58
C LEU A 101 9.28 -10.33 -4.55
N TYR A 102 9.19 -11.38 -3.75
CA TYR A 102 10.24 -12.41 -3.67
C TYR A 102 9.67 -13.77 -3.27
N ARG A 103 10.43 -14.82 -3.50
CA ARG A 103 10.11 -16.17 -3.05
C ARG A 103 11.15 -16.64 -2.07
N ILE A 104 10.72 -17.17 -0.93
CA ILE A 104 11.62 -17.80 0.06
C ILE A 104 12.25 -19.05 -0.55
N ASP A 105 11.44 -19.87 -1.23
CA ASP A 105 11.89 -21.00 -2.02
C ASP A 105 11.47 -20.80 -3.49
N ARG A 106 12.43 -20.67 -4.39
CA ARG A 106 12.21 -20.47 -5.82
C ARG A 106 11.87 -21.73 -6.56
N THR A 107 12.07 -22.90 -5.97
CA THR A 107 11.71 -24.19 -6.55
C THR A 107 10.23 -24.51 -6.33
N ASP A 108 9.59 -23.83 -5.38
CA ASP A 108 8.16 -23.99 -5.07
C ASP A 108 7.31 -23.06 -5.95
N SER A 109 6.72 -23.64 -7.00
CA SER A 109 5.81 -22.93 -7.92
C SER A 109 4.39 -22.77 -7.38
N VAL A 110 4.04 -23.48 -6.30
CA VAL A 110 2.68 -23.49 -5.71
C VAL A 110 2.53 -22.37 -4.67
N THR A 111 3.60 -22.02 -3.97
CA THR A 111 3.57 -20.95 -2.95
C THR A 111 3.42 -19.58 -3.59
N ALA A 112 2.51 -18.76 -3.08
CA ALA A 112 2.41 -17.36 -3.49
C ALA A 112 3.70 -16.60 -3.16
N PRO A 113 4.06 -15.57 -3.95
CA PRO A 113 5.21 -14.74 -3.63
C PRO A 113 5.01 -13.97 -2.32
N SER A 114 6.07 -13.83 -1.57
CA SER A 114 6.18 -12.92 -0.42
C SER A 114 6.34 -11.49 -0.91
N ASP A 115 5.96 -10.52 -0.11
CA ASP A 115 6.10 -9.11 -0.44
C ASP A 115 6.76 -8.31 0.68
N ILE A 116 7.39 -7.21 0.29
CA ILE A 116 7.91 -6.18 1.18
C ILE A 116 7.63 -4.81 0.55
N SER A 117 7.14 -3.88 1.35
CA SER A 117 6.89 -2.51 0.93
C SER A 117 7.55 -1.54 1.89
N ILE A 118 8.35 -0.64 1.36
CA ILE A 118 8.98 0.46 2.09
C ILE A 118 8.35 1.75 1.59
N PHE A 119 7.79 2.54 2.49
CA PHE A 119 7.17 3.80 2.12
C PHE A 119 7.75 4.96 2.93
N ALA A 120 7.84 6.10 2.27
CA ALA A 120 8.21 7.37 2.89
C ALA A 120 7.29 8.48 2.38
N ASN A 121 6.90 9.39 3.26
CA ASN A 121 6.09 10.55 2.90
C ASN A 121 6.56 11.76 3.69
N VAL A 122 6.62 12.91 3.02
CA VAL A 122 6.93 14.20 3.64
C VAL A 122 6.02 15.28 3.07
N SER A 123 5.65 16.27 3.88
CA SER A 123 4.80 17.38 3.43
C SER A 123 5.25 18.73 3.98
N ILE A 124 4.76 19.80 3.37
CA ILE A 124 5.06 21.17 3.76
C ILE A 124 4.46 21.56 5.12
N SER A 125 3.43 20.86 5.60
CA SER A 125 2.86 21.08 6.94
C SER A 125 3.70 20.48 8.07
N GLY A 126 4.85 19.86 7.76
CA GLY A 126 5.68 19.16 8.74
C GLY A 126 5.24 17.72 9.02
N PHE A 127 4.31 17.17 8.23
CA PHE A 127 4.04 15.74 8.26
C PHE A 127 5.18 14.96 7.64
N TYR A 128 5.61 13.90 8.29
CA TYR A 128 6.49 12.89 7.71
C TYR A 128 6.16 11.51 8.25
N ALA A 129 6.26 10.51 7.38
CA ALA A 129 6.05 9.13 7.73
C ALA A 129 7.09 8.25 7.02
N LEU A 130 7.56 7.22 7.70
CA LEU A 130 8.43 6.18 7.17
C LEU A 130 7.91 4.85 7.69
N GLY A 131 7.86 3.83 6.83
CA GLY A 131 7.46 2.51 7.28
C GLY A 131 7.88 1.40 6.35
N VAL A 132 7.85 0.20 6.92
CA VAL A 132 8.08 -1.06 6.23
C VAL A 132 6.94 -1.98 6.59
N THR A 133 6.33 -2.57 5.58
CA THR A 133 5.34 -3.65 5.72
C THR A 133 5.78 -4.84 4.88
N GLY A 134 5.43 -6.03 5.28
CA GLY A 134 5.71 -7.19 4.46
C GLY A 134 4.95 -8.42 4.92
N ASN A 135 4.87 -9.37 4.00
CA ASN A 135 4.23 -10.65 4.20
C ASN A 135 5.16 -11.76 3.69
N ASN A 136 5.68 -12.56 4.61
CA ASN A 136 6.50 -13.73 4.31
C ASN A 136 5.62 -14.97 4.20
N ILE A 137 5.55 -15.58 3.03
CA ILE A 137 4.74 -16.77 2.76
C ILE A 137 5.66 -17.98 2.62
N PHE A 138 5.46 -18.97 3.48
CA PHE A 138 6.26 -20.20 3.52
C PHE A 138 5.63 -21.31 2.69
N ALA A 139 6.41 -22.36 2.45
CA ALA A 139 6.10 -23.46 1.56
C ALA A 139 4.63 -23.89 1.55
N ARG A 140 4.06 -24.02 0.36
CA ARG A 140 2.65 -24.38 0.12
C ARG A 140 1.63 -23.50 0.84
N ASN A 141 1.96 -22.23 1.09
CA ASN A 141 1.14 -21.28 1.86
C ASN A 141 0.77 -21.79 3.26
N SER A 142 1.61 -22.64 3.86
CA SER A 142 1.28 -23.28 5.15
C SER A 142 1.38 -22.35 6.34
N LYS A 143 2.28 -21.37 6.24
CA LYS A 143 2.54 -20.37 7.29
C LYS A 143 2.73 -19.00 6.66
N ARG A 144 2.38 -17.95 7.40
CA ARG A 144 2.62 -16.55 7.02
C ARG A 144 3.15 -15.78 8.21
N ILE A 145 4.04 -14.84 7.96
CA ILE A 145 4.50 -13.86 8.94
C ILE A 145 4.34 -12.49 8.31
N ASP A 146 3.39 -11.72 8.84
CA ASP A 146 3.18 -10.34 8.42
C ASP A 146 3.80 -9.43 9.46
N TYR A 147 4.39 -8.34 8.99
CA TYR A 147 4.97 -7.33 9.86
C TYR A 147 4.71 -5.92 9.35
N THR A 148 4.59 -5.01 10.29
CA THR A 148 4.48 -3.57 10.05
C THR A 148 5.34 -2.84 11.06
N VAL A 149 6.26 -2.04 10.56
CA VAL A 149 7.05 -1.10 11.36
C VAL A 149 6.81 0.28 10.76
N MET A 150 6.32 1.22 11.56
CA MET A 150 5.98 2.56 11.08
C MET A 150 6.38 3.60 12.12
N PHE A 151 6.93 4.69 11.62
CA PHE A 151 7.12 5.93 12.33
C PHE A 151 6.41 7.06 11.57
N ALA A 152 5.64 7.87 12.28
CA ALA A 152 4.99 9.03 11.69
C ALA A 152 5.02 10.21 12.65
N SER A 153 5.11 11.40 12.09
CA SER A 153 4.89 12.66 12.80
C SER A 153 3.91 13.49 12.00
N ALA A 154 2.81 13.91 12.62
CA ALA A 154 1.74 14.62 11.95
C ALA A 154 1.24 15.78 12.81
N PRO A 155 0.96 16.94 12.20
CA PRO A 155 0.14 17.94 12.84
C PRO A 155 -1.27 17.39 13.05
N ARG A 156 -1.86 17.65 14.21
CA ARG A 156 -3.19 17.20 14.60
C ARG A 156 -3.96 18.34 15.21
N ASP A 157 -5.25 18.34 14.94
CA ASP A 157 -6.19 19.25 15.53
C ASP A 157 -6.91 18.57 16.69
N MET A 158 -7.27 19.33 17.71
CA MET A 158 -7.88 18.86 18.96
C MET A 158 -8.92 19.86 19.45
N TRP A 159 -10.07 19.36 19.88
CA TRP A 159 -11.19 20.15 20.40
C TRP A 159 -11.60 19.72 21.82
N GLY A 160 -10.76 19.00 22.53
CA GLY A 160 -11.09 18.35 23.80
C GLY A 160 -11.53 16.88 23.61
N ILE A 161 -12.20 16.30 24.61
CA ILE A 161 -12.56 14.89 24.64
C ILE A 161 -14.07 14.71 24.74
N GLY A 162 -14.66 14.06 23.74
CA GLY A 162 -16.07 13.75 23.72
C GLY A 162 -16.86 14.52 22.68
N TYR A 163 -18.15 14.23 22.58
CA TYR A 163 -19.02 14.80 21.53
C TYR A 163 -19.29 16.30 21.79
N HIS A 164 -19.54 16.66 23.04
CA HIS A 164 -19.85 18.04 23.40
C HIS A 164 -18.67 18.97 23.07
N ASP A 165 -17.50 18.62 23.54
CA ASP A 165 -16.29 19.42 23.34
C ASP A 165 -15.91 19.50 21.85
N GLY A 166 -15.95 18.38 21.17
CA GLY A 166 -15.67 18.34 19.71
C GLY A 166 -16.64 19.14 18.86
N ARG A 167 -17.79 19.59 19.45
CA ARG A 167 -18.78 20.42 18.76
C ARG A 167 -18.69 21.90 19.10
N TYR A 168 -18.35 22.23 20.34
CA TYR A 168 -18.48 23.59 20.85
C TYR A 168 -17.16 24.27 21.21
N ASN A 169 -16.10 23.48 21.41
CA ASN A 169 -14.80 24.06 21.71
C ASN A 169 -14.11 24.57 20.44
N GLU A 170 -13.22 25.53 20.64
CA GLU A 170 -12.35 26.03 19.59
C GLU A 170 -11.23 25.03 19.28
N GLU A 171 -10.76 25.05 18.05
CA GLU A 171 -9.68 24.22 17.57
C GLU A 171 -8.36 24.57 18.22
N GLY A 172 -7.72 23.61 18.85
CA GLY A 172 -6.33 23.64 19.26
C GLY A 172 -5.49 22.74 18.39
N SER A 173 -4.18 22.86 18.45
CA SER A 173 -3.27 22.09 17.61
C SER A 173 -2.10 21.50 18.40
N TYR A 174 -1.59 20.36 17.94
CA TYR A 174 -0.39 19.73 18.46
C TYR A 174 0.29 18.88 17.37
N ASN A 175 1.50 18.43 17.65
CA ASN A 175 2.22 17.51 16.77
C ASN A 175 2.25 16.12 17.40
N GLU A 176 1.64 15.13 16.70
CA GLU A 176 1.65 13.72 17.11
C GLU A 176 2.85 12.99 16.53
N LYS A 177 3.62 12.30 17.36
CA LYS A 177 4.60 11.29 16.93
C LYS A 177 4.08 9.91 17.27
N ARG A 178 4.06 9.02 16.29
CA ARG A 178 3.57 7.65 16.44
C ARG A 178 4.61 6.64 15.98
N TYR A 179 4.84 5.66 16.82
CA TYR A 179 5.66 4.48 16.52
C TYR A 179 4.77 3.25 16.61
N LEU A 180 4.81 2.42 15.59
CA LEU A 180 4.03 1.18 15.52
C LEU A 180 4.95 0.05 15.11
N VAL A 181 4.96 -1.03 15.89
CA VAL A 181 5.54 -2.32 15.50
C VAL A 181 4.47 -3.37 15.71
N LYS A 182 4.05 -4.04 14.64
CA LYS A 182 3.05 -5.11 14.67
C LYS A 182 3.59 -6.31 13.91
N GLY A 183 3.50 -7.48 14.52
CA GLY A 183 3.80 -8.76 13.90
C GLY A 183 2.60 -9.69 14.02
N ARG A 184 2.31 -10.44 12.94
CA ARG A 184 1.28 -11.49 12.91
C ARG A 184 1.94 -12.78 12.43
N TYR A 185 1.74 -13.86 13.14
CA TYR A 185 2.07 -15.21 12.71
C TYR A 185 0.79 -15.97 12.44
N LEU A 186 0.66 -16.55 11.25
CA LEU A 186 -0.50 -17.30 10.80
C LEU A 186 -0.09 -18.72 10.40
N HIS A 187 -0.90 -19.68 10.81
CA HIS A 187 -0.77 -21.09 10.43
C HIS A 187 -2.05 -21.54 9.74
N ARG A 188 -1.91 -22.19 8.58
CA ARG A 188 -3.04 -22.70 7.82
C ARG A 188 -3.62 -23.95 8.49
N VAL A 189 -4.88 -23.89 8.86
CA VAL A 189 -5.62 -25.00 9.50
C VAL A 189 -6.57 -25.70 8.55
N LEU A 190 -7.15 -24.98 7.58
CA LEU A 190 -8.01 -25.48 6.52
C LEU A 190 -7.64 -24.81 5.18
N PRO A 191 -8.13 -25.30 4.03
CA PRO A 191 -7.97 -24.57 2.77
C PRO A 191 -8.38 -23.11 2.93
N SER A 192 -7.51 -22.19 2.53
CA SER A 192 -7.72 -20.73 2.62
C SER A 192 -7.97 -20.17 4.03
N THR A 193 -7.89 -20.98 5.10
CA THR A 193 -8.19 -20.55 6.47
C THR A 193 -6.95 -20.64 7.35
N TYR A 194 -6.68 -19.54 8.05
CA TYR A 194 -5.51 -19.38 8.90
C TYR A 194 -5.93 -18.97 10.31
N VAL A 195 -5.21 -19.47 11.30
CA VAL A 195 -5.28 -18.99 12.68
C VAL A 195 -3.89 -18.58 13.13
N GLY A 196 -3.82 -17.66 14.05
CA GLY A 196 -2.51 -17.16 14.45
C GLY A 196 -2.51 -16.24 15.65
N GLY A 197 -1.31 -15.71 15.91
CA GLY A 197 -1.05 -14.79 17.01
C GLY A 197 -0.62 -13.40 16.51
N ILE A 198 -0.85 -12.41 17.33
CA ILE A 198 -0.52 -11.00 17.09
C ILE A 198 0.34 -10.49 18.23
N LEU A 199 1.41 -9.78 17.89
CA LEU A 199 2.16 -8.93 18.81
C LEU A 199 2.09 -7.50 18.28
N SER A 200 1.75 -6.54 19.13
CA SER A 200 1.63 -5.13 18.75
C SER A 200 2.27 -4.25 19.83
N PHE A 201 3.12 -3.33 19.39
CA PHE A 201 3.68 -2.27 20.21
C PHE A 201 3.31 -0.93 19.57
N GLU A 202 2.67 -0.06 20.35
CA GLU A 202 2.32 1.28 19.91
C GLU A 202 2.84 2.30 20.93
N HIS A 203 3.53 3.32 20.46
CA HIS A 203 3.91 4.48 21.26
C HIS A 203 3.48 5.74 20.53
N THR A 204 2.67 6.56 21.21
CA THR A 204 2.19 7.84 20.69
C THR A 204 2.61 8.95 21.65
N GLN A 205 3.18 10.03 21.13
CA GLN A 205 3.61 11.19 21.88
C GLN A 205 3.12 12.47 21.22
N GLY A 206 2.37 13.30 21.96
CA GLY A 206 2.05 14.65 21.57
C GLY A 206 3.18 15.61 21.95
N LYS A 207 3.48 16.55 21.09
CA LYS A 207 4.48 17.62 21.27
C LYS A 207 3.97 18.93 20.68
N LYS A 208 4.55 20.05 21.10
CA LYS A 208 4.25 21.39 20.56
C LYS A 208 2.74 21.69 20.63
N PHE A 209 2.15 21.48 21.77
CA PHE A 209 0.76 21.88 22.02
C PHE A 209 0.65 23.39 21.99
N ASP A 210 -0.41 23.91 21.39
CA ASP A 210 -0.79 25.31 21.61
C ASP A 210 -1.47 25.49 22.97
N ALA A 211 -1.69 26.73 23.39
CA ALA A 211 -2.24 27.05 24.71
C ALA A 211 -3.64 26.41 24.93
N ARG A 212 -4.44 26.27 23.88
CA ARG A 212 -5.78 25.64 23.95
C ARG A 212 -5.67 24.14 24.19
N SER A 213 -4.86 23.46 23.40
CA SER A 213 -4.63 22.03 23.52
C SER A 213 -4.01 21.66 24.88
N GLU A 214 -3.11 22.51 25.40
CA GLU A 214 -2.58 22.34 26.76
C GLU A 214 -3.69 22.47 27.81
N GLY A 215 -4.58 23.46 27.66
CA GLY A 215 -5.75 23.61 28.51
C GLY A 215 -6.65 22.38 28.54
N TYR A 216 -6.98 21.84 27.37
CA TYR A 216 -7.78 20.61 27.26
C TYR A 216 -7.12 19.40 27.92
N LEU A 217 -5.80 19.22 27.74
CA LEU A 217 -5.07 18.14 28.41
C LEU A 217 -5.08 18.26 29.93
N GLN A 218 -4.91 19.47 30.46
CA GLN A 218 -4.93 19.73 31.87
C GLN A 218 -6.31 19.50 32.47
N GLU A 219 -7.37 19.97 31.82
CA GLU A 219 -8.76 19.80 32.21
C GLU A 219 -9.14 18.32 32.38
N TYR A 220 -8.69 17.46 31.48
CA TYR A 220 -8.98 16.03 31.52
C TYR A 220 -7.89 15.19 32.19
N GLY A 221 -6.85 15.79 32.75
CA GLY A 221 -5.74 15.08 33.39
C GLY A 221 -5.04 14.09 32.47
N GLN A 222 -4.99 14.39 31.15
CA GLN A 222 -4.44 13.49 30.15
C GLN A 222 -2.92 13.59 30.06
N LYS A 223 -2.28 12.45 29.76
CA LYS A 223 -0.84 12.39 29.52
C LYS A 223 -0.53 12.79 28.08
N THR A 224 0.65 13.36 27.85
CA THR A 224 1.12 13.71 26.51
C THR A 224 1.72 12.52 25.75
N HIS A 225 1.90 11.37 26.38
CA HIS A 225 2.45 10.17 25.76
C HIS A 225 1.75 8.91 26.28
N TYR A 226 1.54 7.97 25.37
CA TYR A 226 0.94 6.68 25.65
C TYR A 226 1.79 5.59 25.01
N THR A 227 2.01 4.50 25.75
CA THR A 227 2.65 3.29 25.28
C THR A 227 1.73 2.12 25.58
N ALA A 228 1.50 1.27 24.59
CA ALA A 228 0.67 0.08 24.71
C ALA A 228 1.35 -1.10 24.03
N THR A 229 1.45 -2.22 24.74
CA THR A 229 1.90 -3.49 24.18
C THR A 229 0.74 -4.47 24.25
N GLY A 230 0.41 -5.06 23.11
CA GLY A 230 -0.71 -5.97 22.96
C GLY A 230 -0.30 -7.34 22.45
N ILE A 231 -1.00 -8.34 22.95
CA ILE A 231 -0.96 -9.71 22.43
C ILE A 231 -2.36 -10.09 21.96
N GLY A 232 -2.45 -10.83 20.87
CA GLY A 232 -3.75 -11.13 20.29
C GLY A 232 -3.79 -12.42 19.51
N ALA A 233 -4.99 -12.75 19.06
CA ALA A 233 -5.28 -13.86 18.16
C ALA A 233 -5.88 -13.34 16.86
N ILE A 234 -5.74 -14.10 15.79
CA ILE A 234 -6.28 -13.80 14.47
C ILE A 234 -6.89 -15.04 13.86
N LEU A 235 -8.06 -14.86 13.25
CA LEU A 235 -8.68 -15.80 12.34
C LEU A 235 -8.78 -15.12 10.98
N GLU A 236 -8.27 -15.79 9.94
CA GLU A 236 -8.22 -15.23 8.58
C GLU A 236 -8.70 -16.25 7.56
N TYR A 237 -9.57 -15.82 6.64
CA TYR A 237 -9.94 -16.55 5.44
C TYR A 237 -9.46 -15.78 4.22
N ASP A 238 -8.62 -16.38 3.39
CA ASP A 238 -8.00 -15.74 2.23
C ASP A 238 -8.03 -16.67 1.02
N SER A 239 -9.00 -16.42 0.13
CA SER A 239 -9.17 -17.15 -1.14
C SER A 239 -8.78 -16.31 -2.36
N ARG A 240 -8.01 -15.22 -2.16
CA ARG A 240 -7.53 -14.38 -3.24
C ARG A 240 -6.61 -15.16 -4.18
N ASP A 241 -6.76 -14.92 -5.47
CA ASP A 241 -5.94 -15.54 -6.53
C ASP A 241 -4.49 -15.03 -6.49
N PHE A 242 -4.30 -13.74 -6.25
CA PHE A 242 -2.97 -13.13 -6.10
C PHE A 242 -2.99 -12.09 -4.96
N ILE A 243 -2.27 -12.37 -3.87
CA ILE A 243 -2.38 -11.59 -2.63
C ILE A 243 -2.04 -10.11 -2.80
N PRO A 244 -0.93 -9.71 -3.49
CA PRO A 244 -0.57 -8.31 -3.63
C PRO A 244 -1.51 -7.49 -4.52
N ASN A 245 -2.17 -8.14 -5.52
CA ASN A 245 -3.06 -7.47 -6.46
C ASN A 245 -4.17 -8.43 -6.93
N PRO A 246 -5.18 -8.70 -6.10
CA PRO A 246 -6.19 -9.72 -6.38
C PRO A 246 -7.20 -9.26 -7.45
N TYR A 247 -7.49 -10.17 -8.37
CA TYR A 247 -8.57 -10.02 -9.36
C TYR A 247 -9.85 -10.73 -8.90
N ARG A 248 -9.72 -11.80 -8.10
CA ARG A 248 -10.85 -12.61 -7.62
C ARG A 248 -10.57 -13.14 -6.24
N GLY A 249 -11.65 -13.39 -5.49
CA GLY A 249 -11.60 -14.04 -4.20
C GLY A 249 -12.18 -13.19 -3.07
N ILE A 250 -12.06 -13.71 -1.88
CA ILE A 250 -12.56 -13.10 -0.66
C ILE A 250 -11.43 -13.09 0.37
N TYR A 251 -11.30 -11.99 1.06
CA TYR A 251 -10.45 -11.86 2.22
C TYR A 251 -11.32 -11.45 3.41
N VAL A 252 -11.30 -12.23 4.48
CA VAL A 252 -11.96 -11.90 5.74
C VAL A 252 -10.97 -12.14 6.86
N SER A 253 -10.81 -11.18 7.76
CA SER A 253 -10.02 -11.35 8.97
C SER A 253 -10.71 -10.79 10.20
N LEU A 254 -10.57 -11.50 11.30
CA LEU A 254 -10.96 -11.07 12.63
C LEU A 254 -9.73 -11.10 13.54
N GLU A 255 -9.33 -9.94 14.01
CA GLU A 255 -8.22 -9.76 14.94
C GLU A 255 -8.74 -9.32 16.30
N GLU A 256 -8.34 -10.03 17.34
CA GLU A 256 -8.58 -9.67 18.72
C GLU A 256 -7.26 -9.41 19.43
N THR A 257 -7.03 -8.19 19.87
CA THR A 257 -5.78 -7.81 20.54
C THR A 257 -6.07 -7.21 21.92
N PHE A 258 -5.47 -7.79 22.93
CA PHE A 258 -5.54 -7.33 24.30
C PHE A 258 -4.28 -6.55 24.69
N TYR A 259 -4.46 -5.32 25.12
CA TYR A 259 -3.41 -4.45 25.63
C TYR A 259 -3.53 -4.38 27.15
N ALA A 260 -2.62 -5.07 27.84
CA ALA A 260 -2.65 -5.14 29.29
C ALA A 260 -2.15 -3.84 29.92
N LYS A 261 -2.80 -3.38 30.99
CA LYS A 261 -2.40 -2.21 31.78
C LYS A 261 -0.92 -2.24 32.21
N GLY A 262 -0.42 -3.43 32.57
CA GLY A 262 0.96 -3.62 33.03
C GLY A 262 2.03 -3.60 31.92
N LEU A 263 1.64 -3.67 30.65
CA LEU A 263 2.54 -3.68 29.48
C LEU A 263 2.52 -2.32 28.74
N GLY A 264 2.47 -1.23 29.49
CA GLY A 264 2.44 0.12 28.94
C GLY A 264 2.12 1.15 30.02
N ASN A 265 1.73 2.35 29.60
CA ASN A 265 1.38 3.45 30.50
C ASN A 265 -0.06 3.96 30.33
N CYS A 266 -0.92 3.26 29.63
CA CYS A 266 -2.31 3.66 29.33
C CYS A 266 -3.23 3.73 30.57
N GLY A 267 -2.78 3.18 31.71
CA GLY A 267 -3.56 3.19 32.95
C GLY A 267 -4.75 2.24 32.99
N LYS A 268 -5.21 1.72 31.86
CA LYS A 268 -6.33 0.78 31.70
C LYS A 268 -5.95 -0.33 30.72
N SER A 269 -6.55 -1.51 30.89
CA SER A 269 -6.49 -2.56 29.88
C SER A 269 -7.49 -2.26 28.78
N LEU A 270 -7.12 -2.56 27.54
CA LEU A 270 -7.93 -2.30 26.34
C LEU A 270 -8.05 -3.58 25.51
N TRP A 271 -9.24 -3.80 24.94
CA TRP A 271 -9.48 -4.77 23.88
C TRP A 271 -9.66 -4.01 22.57
N ARG A 272 -9.01 -4.51 21.51
CA ARG A 272 -9.19 -4.02 20.14
C ARG A 272 -9.64 -5.17 19.26
N THR A 273 -10.87 -5.08 18.78
CA THR A 273 -11.41 -5.95 17.74
C THR A 273 -11.24 -5.25 16.39
N THR A 274 -10.63 -5.93 15.44
CA THR A 274 -10.52 -5.45 14.06
C THR A 274 -11.13 -6.49 13.13
N PHE A 275 -12.17 -6.09 12.41
CA PHE A 275 -12.80 -6.91 11.39
C PHE A 275 -12.56 -6.30 10.01
N THR A 276 -12.07 -7.11 9.09
CA THR A 276 -11.85 -6.74 7.69
C THR A 276 -12.57 -7.72 6.79
N ALA A 277 -13.27 -7.23 5.79
CA ALA A 277 -13.91 -8.07 4.77
C ALA A 277 -13.80 -7.38 3.42
N ASP A 278 -13.11 -8.02 2.49
CA ASP A 278 -12.88 -7.55 1.14
C ASP A 278 -13.34 -8.62 0.15
N TRP A 279 -14.05 -8.21 -0.87
CA TRP A 279 -14.49 -9.06 -1.97
C TRP A 279 -13.94 -8.53 -3.29
N TYR A 280 -13.29 -9.41 -4.05
CA TYR A 280 -12.62 -9.11 -5.32
C TYR A 280 -13.34 -9.81 -6.46
N ARG A 281 -13.70 -9.05 -7.49
CA ARG A 281 -14.31 -9.55 -8.72
C ARG A 281 -13.81 -8.74 -9.90
N GLN A 282 -13.29 -9.43 -10.89
CA GLN A 282 -12.93 -8.79 -12.16
C GLN A 282 -14.19 -8.31 -12.87
N VAL A 283 -14.26 -7.01 -13.19
CA VAL A 283 -15.42 -6.36 -13.82
C VAL A 283 -15.26 -6.32 -15.33
N TRP A 284 -14.02 -6.23 -15.83
CA TRP A 284 -13.70 -6.16 -17.24
C TRP A 284 -12.70 -7.28 -17.61
N LYS A 285 -12.82 -7.78 -18.85
CA LYS A 285 -11.83 -8.72 -19.42
C LYS A 285 -10.71 -7.95 -20.11
#